data_774c17b0d006b89e734fec7bbe237300
#
_entry.id   774c17b0d006b89e734fec7bbe237300
#
_cell.length_a   1.000
_cell.length_b   1.000
_cell.length_c   1.000
_cell.angle_alpha   90.00
_cell.angle_beta   90.00
_cell.angle_gamma   90.00
#
_symmetry.space_group_name_H-M   'P 1'
#
loop_
_entity.id
_entity.type
_entity.pdbx_description
1 polymer ?
#
loop_
_entity_poly.entity_id
_entity_poly.type
_entity_poly.pdbx_seq_one_letter_code
_entity_poly.pdbx_strand_id
1 'polypeptide(L)'
;MSRRLLDKNFCVLPWTGFELEPSGTVKNCIISKEKLGSINENSIEDILNDSPAIGIKKQMLNGEYPSNCAGCYFQEKNRTKSFDNISSRTYYAKEIGPHISTDLFDNENNFELRHVDLRWSNKCNQACVYCSPSYSSKWAKELNKKVESDKDRRQKVKEYVFSNVKNLRNIYLAGGEPLLMNENREFLELLLKENSNVHLRVNTNLSHTTTGVFELLQKFKNVHWTVSVESMNEQYEYIRHGGIWNDFEKNLSVIKENVSHKISFNMLYFVLNYLSIFECISYFRSLGFGNNSFVLGPLYTPESLNVLNLPDEIIKDLQSRFQKEIDKKPGFLLQNGYENVLKYLNEPFDKDLNRTYNTLKTMDQRRNTNSEQVFPQLYKELLG
;
A
#
# COMPACT_ATOMS: atom_id res chain seq x y z
N MET A 1 -9.02 -13.87 25.05
CA MET A 1 -9.02 -13.91 23.58
C MET A 1 -9.95 -15.06 23.17
N SER A 2 -10.97 -14.81 22.34
CA SER A 2 -11.87 -15.86 21.88
C SER A 2 -11.07 -16.96 21.18
N ARG A 3 -11.46 -18.24 21.36
CA ARG A 3 -10.86 -19.38 20.70
C ARG A 3 -10.84 -19.21 19.16
N ARG A 4 -11.89 -18.61 18.58
CA ARG A 4 -12.01 -18.32 17.14
C ARG A 4 -10.95 -17.37 16.60
N LEU A 5 -10.49 -16.38 17.36
CA LEU A 5 -9.44 -15.45 16.93
C LEU A 5 -8.09 -16.14 16.65
N LEU A 6 -7.94 -17.38 17.09
CA LEU A 6 -6.76 -18.22 16.89
C LEU A 6 -6.92 -19.21 15.74
N ASP A 7 -8.11 -19.32 15.15
CA ASP A 7 -8.39 -20.25 14.04
C ASP A 7 -7.64 -19.84 12.77
N LYS A 8 -7.05 -20.80 12.10
CA LYS A 8 -6.19 -20.56 10.93
C LYS A 8 -6.94 -19.99 9.72
N ASN A 9 -8.25 -20.14 9.64
CA ASN A 9 -9.09 -19.62 8.58
C ASN A 9 -9.75 -18.27 8.92
N PHE A 10 -9.74 -17.87 10.20
CA PHE A 10 -10.50 -16.74 10.71
C PHE A 10 -9.77 -15.39 10.49
N CYS A 11 -10.56 -14.35 10.21
CA CYS A 11 -10.10 -12.95 10.16
C CYS A 11 -11.18 -12.04 10.75
N VAL A 12 -10.80 -11.05 11.57
CA VAL A 12 -11.74 -10.09 12.16
C VAL A 12 -12.31 -9.09 11.16
N LEU A 13 -11.59 -8.80 10.08
CA LEU A 13 -11.95 -7.71 9.15
C LEU A 13 -13.32 -7.87 8.47
N PRO A 14 -13.78 -9.06 8.08
CA PRO A 14 -15.14 -9.20 7.52
C PRO A 14 -16.24 -8.68 8.43
N TRP A 15 -16.06 -8.74 9.75
CA TRP A 15 -17.01 -8.25 10.75
C TRP A 15 -16.74 -6.81 11.20
N THR A 16 -15.58 -6.22 10.83
CA THR A 16 -15.12 -5.00 11.51
C THR A 16 -14.57 -3.93 10.60
N GLY A 17 -14.50 -4.15 9.31
CA GLY A 17 -13.90 -3.16 8.44
C GLY A 17 -14.15 -3.35 6.95
N PHE A 18 -13.74 -2.35 6.20
CA PHE A 18 -13.77 -2.36 4.74
C PHE A 18 -12.70 -1.43 4.15
N GLU A 19 -12.38 -1.65 2.88
CA GLU A 19 -11.61 -0.76 2.01
C GLU A 19 -12.55 -0.07 1.03
N LEU A 20 -12.42 1.26 0.89
CA LEU A 20 -13.06 2.06 -0.13
C LEU A 20 -12.02 2.53 -1.15
N GLU A 21 -12.15 2.11 -2.41
CA GLU A 21 -11.28 2.54 -3.51
C GLU A 21 -11.74 3.87 -4.15
N PRO A 22 -10.84 4.59 -4.87
CA PRO A 22 -11.21 5.84 -5.57
C PRO A 22 -12.33 5.68 -6.58
N SER A 23 -12.48 4.51 -7.18
CA SER A 23 -13.57 4.15 -8.11
C SER A 23 -14.93 3.99 -7.45
N GLY A 24 -15.00 3.95 -6.12
CA GLY A 24 -16.20 3.59 -5.38
C GLY A 24 -16.34 2.08 -5.12
N THR A 25 -15.39 1.28 -5.53
CA THR A 25 -15.33 -0.16 -5.20
C THR A 25 -15.11 -0.35 -3.70
N VAL A 26 -15.85 -1.27 -3.11
CA VAL A 26 -15.70 -1.69 -1.72
C VAL A 26 -15.13 -3.11 -1.68
N LYS A 27 -14.11 -3.31 -0.85
CA LYS A 27 -13.48 -4.61 -0.59
C LYS A 27 -13.47 -4.91 0.90
N ASN A 28 -13.25 -6.17 1.23
CA ASN A 28 -13.07 -6.59 2.61
C ASN A 28 -11.75 -6.04 3.24
N CYS A 29 -10.69 -5.99 2.44
CA CYS A 29 -9.38 -5.45 2.81
C CYS A 29 -8.49 -5.31 1.56
N ILE A 30 -7.33 -4.67 1.70
CA ILE A 30 -6.35 -4.45 0.63
C ILE A 30 -5.84 -5.73 -0.06
N ILE A 31 -5.86 -6.88 0.63
CA ILE A 31 -5.38 -8.17 0.09
C ILE A 31 -6.53 -8.95 -0.59
N SER A 32 -7.76 -8.50 -0.40
CA SER A 32 -8.95 -9.13 -0.97
C SER A 32 -8.89 -9.14 -2.51
N LYS A 33 -9.12 -10.31 -3.12
CA LYS A 33 -9.09 -10.46 -4.57
C LYS A 33 -10.33 -9.89 -5.25
N GLU A 34 -11.49 -10.05 -4.61
CA GLU A 34 -12.78 -9.71 -5.17
C GLU A 34 -13.39 -8.51 -4.43
N LYS A 35 -14.19 -7.74 -5.15
CA LYS A 35 -15.00 -6.67 -4.57
C LYS A 35 -16.18 -7.25 -3.78
N LEU A 36 -16.58 -6.57 -2.71
CA LEU A 36 -17.87 -6.81 -2.05
C LEU A 36 -19.01 -6.16 -2.81
N GLY A 37 -18.75 -5.01 -3.41
CA GLY A 37 -19.71 -4.25 -4.18
C GLY A 37 -19.15 -2.90 -4.63
N SER A 38 -20.04 -2.01 -5.09
CA SER A 38 -19.69 -0.65 -5.48
C SER A 38 -20.68 0.34 -4.90
N ILE A 39 -20.19 1.43 -4.30
CA ILE A 39 -21.03 2.52 -3.83
C ILE A 39 -21.74 3.25 -4.97
N ASN A 40 -21.31 3.06 -6.21
CA ASN A 40 -22.01 3.58 -7.38
C ASN A 40 -23.35 2.85 -7.64
N GLU A 41 -23.52 1.67 -7.06
CA GLU A 41 -24.68 0.79 -7.26
C GLU A 41 -25.54 0.68 -5.98
N ASN A 42 -24.92 0.48 -4.82
CA ASN A 42 -25.60 0.19 -3.55
C ASN A 42 -25.09 1.10 -2.42
N SER A 43 -25.82 1.18 -1.31
CA SER A 43 -25.35 1.84 -0.08
C SER A 43 -24.22 1.04 0.56
N ILE A 44 -23.40 1.69 1.41
CA ILE A 44 -22.33 0.97 2.12
C ILE A 44 -22.90 -0.07 3.09
N GLU A 45 -24.03 0.23 3.72
CA GLU A 45 -24.72 -0.67 4.62
C GLU A 45 -25.23 -1.92 3.86
N ASP A 46 -25.80 -1.75 2.67
CA ASP A 46 -26.25 -2.87 1.84
C ASP A 46 -25.07 -3.74 1.44
N ILE A 47 -23.95 -3.14 0.96
CA ILE A 47 -22.75 -3.86 0.54
C ILE A 47 -22.17 -4.71 1.68
N LEU A 48 -22.14 -4.18 2.91
CA LEU A 48 -21.59 -4.88 4.08
C LEU A 48 -22.50 -6.00 4.60
N ASN A 49 -23.78 -5.98 4.22
CA ASN A 49 -24.80 -6.96 4.60
C ASN A 49 -25.30 -7.81 3.42
N ASP A 50 -24.70 -7.70 2.23
CA ASP A 50 -25.08 -8.48 1.05
C ASP A 50 -24.30 -9.80 0.95
N SER A 51 -24.69 -10.62 -0.02
CA SER A 51 -24.24 -12.00 -0.20
C SER A 51 -22.72 -12.17 -0.28
N PRO A 52 -21.93 -11.31 -0.96
CA PRO A 52 -20.47 -11.46 -0.95
C PRO A 52 -19.85 -11.31 0.45
N ALA A 53 -20.25 -10.29 1.22
CA ALA A 53 -19.74 -10.05 2.57
C ALA A 53 -20.19 -11.16 3.55
N ILE A 54 -21.48 -11.50 3.53
CA ILE A 54 -22.05 -12.58 4.34
C ILE A 54 -21.45 -13.92 3.98
N GLY A 55 -21.23 -14.19 2.69
CA GLY A 55 -20.63 -15.45 2.21
C GLY A 55 -19.23 -15.70 2.77
N ILE A 56 -18.38 -14.64 2.82
CA ILE A 56 -17.04 -14.72 3.42
C ILE A 56 -17.15 -15.08 4.92
N LYS A 57 -18.05 -14.43 5.65
CA LYS A 57 -18.27 -14.69 7.08
C LYS A 57 -18.77 -16.12 7.32
N LYS A 58 -19.77 -16.59 6.56
CA LYS A 58 -20.30 -17.97 6.63
C LYS A 58 -19.20 -19.01 6.41
N GLN A 59 -18.39 -18.86 5.37
CA GLN A 59 -17.27 -19.76 5.11
C GLN A 59 -16.31 -19.83 6.31
N MET A 60 -15.93 -18.68 6.88
CA MET A 60 -15.07 -18.64 8.06
C MET A 60 -15.72 -19.30 9.28
N LEU A 61 -17.03 -19.10 9.51
CA LEU A 61 -17.76 -19.73 10.61
C LEU A 61 -17.83 -21.25 10.47
N ASN A 62 -17.89 -21.76 9.23
CA ASN A 62 -17.89 -23.18 8.91
C ASN A 62 -16.48 -23.82 8.93
N GLY A 63 -15.42 -23.05 9.25
CA GLY A 63 -14.04 -23.55 9.23
C GLY A 63 -13.42 -23.60 7.83
N GLU A 64 -14.08 -23.02 6.82
CA GLU A 64 -13.62 -22.99 5.44
C GLU A 64 -12.63 -21.81 5.21
N TYR A 65 -11.91 -21.86 4.08
CA TYR A 65 -10.95 -20.84 3.65
C TYR A 65 -11.53 -20.07 2.46
N PRO A 66 -12.12 -18.86 2.67
CA PRO A 66 -12.68 -18.08 1.58
C PRO A 66 -11.66 -17.80 0.47
N SER A 67 -12.03 -18.03 -0.80
CA SER A 67 -11.20 -17.77 -1.98
C SER A 67 -10.76 -16.30 -2.07
N ASN A 68 -11.64 -15.41 -1.64
CA ASN A 68 -11.38 -13.97 -1.58
C ASN A 68 -10.20 -13.63 -0.65
N CYS A 69 -9.93 -14.45 0.36
CA CYS A 69 -8.84 -14.31 1.33
C CYS A 69 -7.59 -15.12 0.98
N ALA A 70 -7.55 -15.77 -0.17
CA ALA A 70 -6.46 -16.68 -0.58
C ALA A 70 -5.08 -16.03 -0.53
N GLY A 71 -4.97 -14.71 -0.79
CA GLY A 71 -3.71 -13.96 -0.70
C GLY A 71 -3.08 -14.02 0.71
N CYS A 72 -3.88 -13.83 1.77
CA CYS A 72 -3.41 -13.94 3.14
C CYS A 72 -2.95 -15.36 3.49
N TYR A 73 -3.74 -16.37 3.12
CA TYR A 73 -3.40 -17.77 3.39
C TYR A 73 -2.13 -18.19 2.65
N PHE A 74 -1.97 -17.73 1.42
CA PHE A 74 -0.74 -17.95 0.65
C PHE A 74 0.48 -17.31 1.34
N GLN A 75 0.36 -16.06 1.77
CA GLN A 75 1.43 -15.37 2.49
C GLN A 75 1.82 -16.11 3.78
N GLU A 76 0.84 -16.54 4.57
CA GLU A 76 1.08 -17.26 5.82
C GLU A 76 1.71 -18.64 5.59
N LYS A 77 1.24 -19.39 4.57
CA LYS A 77 1.83 -20.68 4.18
C LYS A 77 3.29 -20.54 3.77
N ASN A 78 3.63 -19.48 3.06
CA ASN A 78 4.98 -19.20 2.58
C ASN A 78 5.82 -18.40 3.60
N ARG A 79 5.32 -18.22 4.83
CA ARG A 79 5.97 -17.43 5.89
C ARG A 79 6.27 -15.99 5.52
N THR A 80 5.62 -15.47 4.49
CA THR A 80 5.68 -14.05 4.14
C THR A 80 4.93 -13.28 5.21
N LYS A 81 5.65 -12.54 6.01
CA LYS A 81 5.05 -11.78 7.11
C LYS A 81 4.91 -10.33 6.67
N SER A 82 3.75 -9.75 6.94
CA SER A 82 3.51 -8.31 6.87
C SER A 82 3.76 -7.68 8.25
N PHE A 83 3.39 -6.51 8.50
CA PHE A 83 3.52 -5.73 9.73
C PHE A 83 4.01 -6.47 10.99
N ASP A 84 5.00 -5.91 11.68
CA ASP A 84 5.48 -6.36 13.00
C ASP A 84 5.75 -7.86 13.14
N ASN A 85 6.23 -8.52 12.07
CA ASN A 85 6.58 -9.94 12.05
C ASN A 85 5.42 -10.92 12.11
N ILE A 86 4.20 -10.47 11.91
CA ILE A 86 3.00 -11.30 11.94
C ILE A 86 2.19 -11.17 10.67
N SER A 87 1.30 -12.12 10.38
CA SER A 87 0.38 -12.01 9.25
C SER A 87 -0.60 -10.86 9.42
N SER A 88 -1.12 -10.31 8.33
CA SER A 88 -2.14 -9.26 8.38
C SER A 88 -3.33 -9.64 9.24
N ARG A 89 -3.82 -10.88 9.14
CA ARG A 89 -4.94 -11.38 9.97
C ARG A 89 -4.60 -11.36 11.46
N THR A 90 -3.41 -11.83 11.83
CA THR A 90 -2.93 -11.81 13.23
C THR A 90 -2.74 -10.38 13.73
N TYR A 91 -2.24 -9.48 12.88
CA TYR A 91 -2.12 -8.06 13.22
C TYR A 91 -3.48 -7.46 13.59
N TYR A 92 -4.47 -7.57 12.70
CA TYR A 92 -5.80 -7.02 12.96
C TYR A 92 -6.51 -7.71 14.13
N ALA A 93 -6.33 -9.03 14.32
CA ALA A 93 -6.85 -9.73 15.48
C ALA A 93 -6.28 -9.19 16.81
N LYS A 94 -5.00 -8.81 16.84
CA LYS A 94 -4.36 -8.20 18.03
C LYS A 94 -4.81 -6.76 18.26
N GLU A 95 -4.91 -5.96 17.20
CA GLU A 95 -5.25 -4.54 17.30
C GLU A 95 -6.75 -4.31 17.60
N ILE A 96 -7.61 -5.12 17.04
CA ILE A 96 -9.06 -4.93 17.08
C ILE A 96 -9.72 -5.88 18.09
N GLY A 97 -9.30 -7.14 18.12
CA GLY A 97 -9.95 -8.20 18.89
C GLY A 97 -10.16 -7.89 20.38
N PRO A 98 -9.20 -7.28 21.11
CA PRO A 98 -9.38 -6.92 22.53
C PRO A 98 -10.48 -5.89 22.81
N HIS A 99 -10.95 -5.20 21.78
CA HIS A 99 -11.91 -4.10 21.88
C HIS A 99 -13.32 -4.47 21.41
N ILE A 100 -13.59 -5.74 21.17
CA ILE A 100 -14.85 -6.26 20.62
C ILE A 100 -15.37 -7.40 21.47
N SER A 101 -16.70 -7.45 21.67
CA SER A 101 -17.35 -8.63 22.22
C SER A 101 -17.18 -9.81 21.27
N THR A 102 -16.90 -10.99 21.82
CA THR A 102 -16.75 -12.21 21.04
C THR A 102 -18.03 -12.61 20.30
N ASP A 103 -19.19 -12.19 20.82
CA ASP A 103 -20.50 -12.47 20.24
C ASP A 103 -20.69 -11.85 18.86
N LEU A 104 -19.91 -10.79 18.55
CA LEU A 104 -19.86 -10.20 17.20
C LEU A 104 -19.54 -11.25 16.15
N PHE A 105 -18.68 -12.22 16.48
CA PHE A 105 -18.18 -13.24 15.56
C PHE A 105 -19.01 -14.52 15.55
N ASP A 106 -20.16 -14.56 16.22
CA ASP A 106 -21.02 -15.75 16.28
C ASP A 106 -22.08 -15.78 15.19
N ASN A 107 -22.28 -14.64 14.49
CA ASN A 107 -23.28 -14.52 13.44
C ASN A 107 -22.72 -13.75 12.25
N GLU A 108 -22.97 -14.27 11.05
CA GLU A 108 -22.55 -13.65 9.79
C GLU A 108 -23.23 -12.31 9.49
N ASN A 109 -24.38 -12.03 10.07
CA ASN A 109 -25.10 -10.76 9.88
C ASN A 109 -24.59 -9.65 10.81
N ASN A 110 -23.78 -9.98 11.79
CA ASN A 110 -23.19 -8.96 12.67
C ASN A 110 -22.12 -8.15 11.94
N PHE A 111 -22.06 -6.85 12.23
CA PHE A 111 -21.00 -5.95 11.77
C PHE A 111 -20.85 -4.78 12.75
N GLU A 112 -19.60 -4.47 13.10
CA GLU A 112 -19.27 -3.32 13.93
C GLU A 112 -17.99 -2.65 13.42
N LEU A 113 -18.11 -1.42 12.90
CA LEU A 113 -17.00 -0.73 12.27
C LEU A 113 -15.87 -0.40 13.26
N ARG A 114 -14.68 -0.98 13.04
CA ARG A 114 -13.46 -0.80 13.83
C ARG A 114 -12.24 -0.45 12.97
N HIS A 115 -12.29 -0.80 11.69
CA HIS A 115 -11.23 -0.56 10.73
C HIS A 115 -11.77 0.01 9.42
N VAL A 116 -11.05 0.99 8.87
CA VAL A 116 -11.30 1.49 7.53
C VAL A 116 -9.99 1.70 6.77
N ASP A 117 -9.97 1.30 5.50
CA ASP A 117 -8.97 1.71 4.51
C ASP A 117 -9.67 2.71 3.57
N LEU A 118 -9.30 3.97 3.69
CA LEU A 118 -9.99 5.07 3.00
C LEU A 118 -9.13 5.64 1.88
N ARG A 119 -9.66 5.52 0.66
CA ARG A 119 -9.10 6.07 -0.57
C ARG A 119 -10.16 6.92 -1.26
N TRP A 120 -10.41 8.10 -0.68
CA TRP A 120 -11.50 8.99 -1.08
C TRP A 120 -11.50 9.36 -2.55
N SER A 121 -10.33 9.54 -3.14
CA SER A 121 -10.19 9.89 -4.55
C SER A 121 -8.81 9.48 -5.10
N ASN A 122 -8.63 9.63 -6.41
CA ASN A 122 -7.34 9.50 -7.07
C ASN A 122 -6.54 10.81 -7.08
N LYS A 123 -6.92 11.83 -6.31
CA LYS A 123 -6.21 13.11 -6.25
C LYS A 123 -4.75 12.89 -5.84
N CYS A 124 -3.81 13.13 -6.76
CA CYS A 124 -2.38 12.93 -6.57
C CYS A 124 -1.61 13.94 -7.42
N ASN A 125 -0.51 14.46 -6.90
CA ASN A 125 0.40 15.36 -7.59
C ASN A 125 1.53 14.65 -8.33
N GLN A 126 1.63 13.31 -8.22
CA GLN A 126 2.63 12.51 -8.92
C GLN A 126 1.97 11.54 -9.90
N ALA A 127 2.71 11.21 -10.99
CA ALA A 127 2.35 10.16 -11.96
C ALA A 127 3.47 9.10 -12.00
N CYS A 128 3.65 8.37 -10.89
CA CYS A 128 4.69 7.34 -10.78
C CYS A 128 4.58 6.33 -11.92
N VAL A 129 5.70 5.90 -12.49
CA VAL A 129 5.73 5.08 -13.72
C VAL A 129 4.93 3.78 -13.63
N TYR A 130 4.83 3.20 -12.45
CA TYR A 130 4.10 1.96 -12.18
C TYR A 130 2.66 2.19 -11.69
N CYS A 131 2.23 3.45 -11.53
CA CYS A 131 0.88 3.78 -11.06
C CYS A 131 -0.13 3.75 -12.22
N SER A 132 -1.39 4.02 -11.90
CA SER A 132 -2.48 4.04 -12.89
C SER A 132 -3.39 5.26 -12.71
N PRO A 133 -4.21 5.58 -13.73
CA PRO A 133 -5.24 6.61 -13.62
C PRO A 133 -6.20 6.43 -12.45
N SER A 134 -6.46 5.19 -12.05
CA SER A 134 -7.36 4.88 -10.93
C SER A 134 -6.85 5.42 -9.60
N TYR A 135 -5.54 5.57 -9.44
CA TYR A 135 -4.89 6.03 -8.21
C TYR A 135 -4.10 7.33 -8.37
N SER A 136 -4.08 7.95 -9.56
CA SER A 136 -3.43 9.24 -9.76
C SER A 136 -4.20 10.10 -10.74
N SER A 137 -4.68 11.26 -10.25
CA SER A 137 -5.33 12.27 -11.10
C SER A 137 -4.36 12.89 -12.11
N LYS A 138 -3.06 12.92 -11.81
CA LYS A 138 -2.02 13.37 -12.77
C LYS A 138 -1.89 12.36 -13.90
N TRP A 139 -1.86 11.04 -13.60
CA TRP A 139 -1.93 9.99 -14.62
C TRP A 139 -3.23 10.04 -15.43
N ALA A 140 -4.38 10.22 -14.74
CA ALA A 140 -5.67 10.31 -15.39
C ALA A 140 -5.72 11.47 -16.40
N LYS A 141 -5.18 12.63 -16.03
CA LYS A 141 -5.03 13.80 -16.91
C LYS A 141 -4.09 13.50 -18.08
N GLU A 142 -2.93 12.87 -17.84
CA GLU A 142 -1.95 12.51 -18.86
C GLU A 142 -2.53 11.58 -19.94
N LEU A 143 -3.43 10.67 -19.55
CA LEU A 143 -4.08 9.72 -20.44
C LEU A 143 -5.49 10.13 -20.88
N ASN A 144 -5.92 11.33 -20.54
CA ASN A 144 -7.28 11.83 -20.79
C ASN A 144 -8.38 10.85 -20.30
N LYS A 145 -8.15 10.25 -19.13
CA LYS A 145 -9.09 9.31 -18.46
C LYS A 145 -9.76 9.99 -17.28
N LYS A 146 -11.00 9.65 -17.03
CA LYS A 146 -11.73 10.05 -15.84
C LYS A 146 -11.87 8.85 -14.91
N VAL A 147 -11.71 9.09 -13.62
CA VAL A 147 -12.03 8.15 -12.55
C VAL A 147 -13.15 8.82 -11.75
N GLU A 148 -14.33 8.32 -11.96
CA GLU A 148 -15.53 8.89 -11.32
C GLU A 148 -16.08 7.90 -10.30
N SER A 149 -16.50 8.43 -9.18
CA SER A 149 -17.40 7.79 -8.26
C SER A 149 -18.55 8.74 -7.99
N ASP A 150 -19.72 8.19 -7.73
CA ASP A 150 -20.91 8.96 -7.37
C ASP A 150 -20.62 9.82 -6.11
N LYS A 151 -20.71 11.14 -6.27
CA LYS A 151 -20.37 12.09 -5.21
C LYS A 151 -21.33 12.02 -4.03
N ASP A 152 -22.64 11.86 -4.31
CA ASP A 152 -23.66 11.82 -3.27
C ASP A 152 -23.54 10.53 -2.46
N ARG A 153 -23.28 9.41 -3.12
CA ARG A 153 -23.04 8.12 -2.46
C ARG A 153 -21.74 8.12 -1.68
N ARG A 154 -20.69 8.76 -2.19
CA ARG A 154 -19.44 8.95 -1.44
C ARG A 154 -19.66 9.81 -0.19
N GLN A 155 -20.50 10.83 -0.27
CA GLN A 155 -20.88 11.63 0.88
C GLN A 155 -21.61 10.78 1.94
N LYS A 156 -22.48 9.86 1.54
CA LYS A 156 -23.14 8.92 2.47
C LYS A 156 -22.14 7.97 3.14
N VAL A 157 -21.14 7.47 2.40
CA VAL A 157 -20.06 6.66 3.03
C VAL A 157 -19.28 7.49 4.04
N LYS A 158 -18.98 8.75 3.73
CA LYS A 158 -18.33 9.67 4.66
C LYS A 158 -19.16 9.85 5.93
N GLU A 159 -20.47 10.09 5.81
CA GLU A 159 -21.39 10.20 6.93
C GLU A 159 -21.44 8.91 7.77
N TYR A 160 -21.48 7.74 7.12
CA TYR A 160 -21.41 6.44 7.78
C TYR A 160 -20.11 6.25 8.58
N VAL A 161 -18.96 6.57 7.99
CA VAL A 161 -17.66 6.47 8.68
C VAL A 161 -17.59 7.47 9.83
N PHE A 162 -18.03 8.69 9.62
CA PHE A 162 -18.00 9.77 10.64
C PHE A 162 -18.91 9.48 11.84
N SER A 163 -20.10 8.90 11.61
CA SER A 163 -20.99 8.49 12.69
C SER A 163 -20.40 7.36 13.56
N ASN A 164 -19.47 6.58 13.02
CA ASN A 164 -18.80 5.48 13.71
C ASN A 164 -17.40 5.83 14.27
N VAL A 165 -16.99 7.10 14.21
CA VAL A 165 -15.62 7.54 14.54
C VAL A 165 -15.16 7.12 15.94
N LYS A 166 -16.03 7.09 16.95
CA LYS A 166 -15.74 6.67 18.33
C LYS A 166 -15.34 5.19 18.43
N ASN A 167 -15.83 4.38 17.51
CA ASN A 167 -15.61 2.93 17.51
C ASN A 167 -14.33 2.53 16.79
N LEU A 168 -13.78 3.39 15.93
CA LEU A 168 -12.61 3.08 15.12
C LEU A 168 -11.36 2.82 15.99
N ARG A 169 -10.57 1.83 15.61
CA ARG A 169 -9.31 1.45 16.25
C ARG A 169 -8.12 1.56 15.32
N ASN A 170 -8.32 1.22 14.06
CA ASN A 170 -7.27 1.23 13.05
C ASN A 170 -7.78 1.89 11.77
N ILE A 171 -7.05 2.85 11.27
CA ILE A 171 -7.40 3.60 10.06
C ILE A 171 -6.19 3.60 9.13
N TYR A 172 -6.43 3.25 7.88
CA TYR A 172 -5.45 3.37 6.81
C TYR A 172 -5.90 4.45 5.81
N LEU A 173 -5.09 5.49 5.68
CA LEU A 173 -5.30 6.58 4.73
C LEU A 173 -4.37 6.39 3.53
N ALA A 174 -4.96 6.21 2.35
CA ALA A 174 -4.25 5.98 1.10
C ALA A 174 -5.05 6.56 -0.09
N GLY A 175 -4.84 6.03 -1.29
CA GLY A 175 -5.54 6.43 -2.51
C GLY A 175 -4.61 7.08 -3.50
N GLY A 176 -4.87 8.34 -3.93
CA GLY A 176 -3.90 9.17 -4.60
C GLY A 176 -2.81 9.63 -3.62
N GLU A 177 -2.86 10.87 -3.19
CA GLU A 177 -2.03 11.36 -2.09
C GLU A 177 -2.92 11.83 -0.92
N PRO A 178 -2.94 11.10 0.20
CA PRO A 178 -3.87 11.38 1.31
C PRO A 178 -3.64 12.75 1.96
N LEU A 179 -2.42 13.29 1.91
CA LEU A 179 -2.13 14.62 2.47
C LEU A 179 -2.79 15.77 1.69
N LEU A 180 -3.29 15.51 0.48
CA LEU A 180 -3.96 16.49 -0.38
C LEU A 180 -5.50 16.40 -0.36
N MET A 181 -6.08 15.49 0.43
CA MET A 181 -7.53 15.22 0.43
C MET A 181 -8.25 15.97 1.54
N ASN A 182 -9.23 16.80 1.19
CA ASN A 182 -10.02 17.55 2.16
C ASN A 182 -10.85 16.63 3.08
N GLU A 183 -11.31 15.50 2.56
CA GLU A 183 -12.05 14.50 3.31
C GLU A 183 -11.22 13.96 4.48
N ASN A 184 -9.91 13.78 4.29
CA ASN A 184 -9.00 13.39 5.36
C ASN A 184 -8.86 14.50 6.41
N ARG A 185 -8.84 15.77 5.99
CA ARG A 185 -8.79 16.89 6.93
C ARG A 185 -10.00 16.90 7.86
N GLU A 186 -11.20 16.85 7.31
CA GLU A 186 -12.45 16.84 8.08
C GLU A 186 -12.54 15.62 9.00
N PHE A 187 -12.09 14.45 8.50
CA PHE A 187 -12.07 13.22 9.27
C PHE A 187 -11.10 13.29 10.45
N LEU A 188 -9.89 13.82 10.26
CA LEU A 188 -8.90 13.97 11.31
C LEU A 188 -9.31 15.02 12.35
N GLU A 189 -9.95 16.11 11.94
CA GLU A 189 -10.53 17.09 12.88
C GLU A 189 -11.54 16.44 13.82
N LEU A 190 -12.42 15.60 13.28
CA LEU A 190 -13.40 14.85 14.06
C LEU A 190 -12.74 13.80 14.97
N LEU A 191 -11.76 13.05 14.45
CA LEU A 191 -11.01 12.05 15.22
C LEU A 191 -10.26 12.67 16.40
N LEU A 192 -9.64 13.84 16.23
CA LEU A 192 -8.96 14.53 17.34
C LEU A 192 -9.92 14.85 18.48
N LYS A 193 -11.16 15.21 18.15
CA LYS A 193 -12.18 15.54 19.13
C LYS A 193 -12.78 14.31 19.82
N GLU A 194 -13.05 13.25 19.06
CA GLU A 194 -13.90 12.14 19.52
C GLU A 194 -13.09 10.86 19.84
N ASN A 195 -11.90 10.67 19.22
CA ASN A 195 -11.13 9.43 19.30
C ASN A 195 -9.64 9.63 18.94
N SER A 196 -8.94 10.47 19.72
CA SER A 196 -7.53 10.82 19.43
C SER A 196 -6.51 9.69 19.62
N ASN A 197 -6.90 8.58 20.26
CA ASN A 197 -6.02 7.43 20.52
C ASN A 197 -6.03 6.37 19.40
N VAL A 198 -6.77 6.61 18.32
CA VAL A 198 -6.84 5.70 17.17
C VAL A 198 -5.47 5.48 16.53
N HIS A 199 -5.23 4.30 15.97
CA HIS A 199 -4.04 4.01 15.20
C HIS A 199 -4.23 4.48 13.75
N LEU A 200 -3.41 5.43 13.32
CA LEU A 200 -3.41 5.98 11.98
C LEU A 200 -2.21 5.44 11.18
N ARG A 201 -2.46 4.85 10.04
CA ARG A 201 -1.44 4.55 9.05
C ARG A 201 -1.68 5.41 7.81
N VAL A 202 -0.66 6.09 7.34
CA VAL A 202 -0.73 7.01 6.20
C VAL A 202 0.24 6.57 5.12
N ASN A 203 -0.26 6.13 3.98
CA ASN A 203 0.58 5.78 2.82
C ASN A 203 0.73 7.00 1.91
N THR A 204 1.91 7.61 1.90
CA THR A 204 2.14 8.91 1.28
C THR A 204 3.37 8.92 0.39
N ASN A 205 3.34 9.74 -0.64
CA ASN A 205 4.52 10.10 -1.44
C ASN A 205 5.38 11.17 -0.74
N LEU A 206 4.92 11.69 0.39
CA LEU A 206 5.57 12.67 1.25
C LEU A 206 6.00 13.96 0.53
N SER A 207 5.29 14.35 -0.51
CA SER A 207 5.62 15.56 -1.29
C SER A 207 5.23 16.87 -0.62
N HIS A 208 4.36 16.83 0.42
CA HIS A 208 3.83 18.04 1.07
C HIS A 208 3.69 17.83 2.57
N THR A 209 4.38 18.70 3.35
CA THR A 209 4.29 18.74 4.82
C THR A 209 3.69 20.07 5.34
N THR A 210 3.12 20.87 4.44
CA THR A 210 2.49 22.18 4.76
C THR A 210 0.97 22.16 4.58
N THR A 211 0.35 20.97 4.51
CA THR A 211 -1.10 20.84 4.39
C THR A 211 -1.77 20.77 5.75
N GLY A 212 -3.02 21.22 5.85
CA GLY A 212 -3.81 21.06 7.08
C GLY A 212 -3.99 19.60 7.50
N VAL A 213 -3.95 18.65 6.55
CA VAL A 213 -3.95 17.20 6.86
C VAL A 213 -2.68 16.80 7.59
N PHE A 214 -1.52 17.25 7.11
CA PHE A 214 -0.23 16.98 7.75
C PHE A 214 -0.18 17.56 9.16
N GLU A 215 -0.57 18.82 9.33
CA GLU A 215 -0.59 19.51 10.64
C GLU A 215 -1.50 18.80 11.65
N LEU A 216 -2.64 18.28 11.19
CA LEU A 216 -3.54 17.50 12.03
C LEU A 216 -2.91 16.16 12.44
N LEU A 217 -2.27 15.44 11.51
CA LEU A 217 -1.60 14.17 11.80
C LEU A 217 -0.50 14.33 12.86
N GLN A 218 0.20 15.47 12.91
CA GLN A 218 1.21 15.74 13.95
C GLN A 218 0.62 15.82 15.38
N LYS A 219 -0.68 16.03 15.52
CA LYS A 219 -1.37 16.09 16.82
C LYS A 219 -1.76 14.72 17.38
N PHE A 220 -1.72 13.66 16.55
CA PHE A 220 -1.99 12.30 17.00
C PHE A 220 -0.72 11.66 17.55
N LYS A 221 -0.89 10.79 18.54
CA LYS A 221 0.21 10.05 19.14
C LYS A 221 0.60 8.79 18.35
N ASN A 222 -0.39 8.13 17.75
CA ASN A 222 -0.22 6.81 17.13
C ASN A 222 -0.29 6.92 15.59
N VAL A 223 0.70 7.54 14.98
CA VAL A 223 0.81 7.64 13.52
C VAL A 223 1.95 6.76 12.99
N HIS A 224 1.66 5.99 11.96
CA HIS A 224 2.64 5.23 11.21
C HIS A 224 2.69 5.74 9.76
N TRP A 225 3.75 6.43 9.43
CA TRP A 225 4.05 6.87 8.06
C TRP A 225 4.57 5.71 7.23
N THR A 226 3.88 5.37 6.16
CA THR A 226 4.33 4.45 5.13
C THR A 226 4.74 5.28 3.93
N VAL A 227 6.03 5.61 3.86
CA VAL A 227 6.59 6.52 2.86
C VAL A 227 6.98 5.73 1.63
N SER A 228 6.45 6.11 0.50
CA SER A 228 6.73 5.43 -0.77
C SER A 228 7.97 5.99 -1.45
N VAL A 229 8.99 5.16 -1.69
CA VAL A 229 10.25 5.55 -2.35
C VAL A 229 10.93 4.31 -2.95
N GLU A 230 11.48 4.41 -4.16
CA GLU A 230 12.12 3.29 -4.86
C GLU A 230 13.56 3.58 -5.28
N SER A 231 13.95 4.85 -5.31
CA SER A 231 15.29 5.30 -5.71
C SER A 231 15.56 6.71 -5.15
N MET A 232 16.64 7.33 -5.57
CA MET A 232 17.11 8.65 -5.12
C MET A 232 17.37 9.59 -6.30
N ASN A 233 17.48 10.89 -6.03
CA ASN A 233 17.88 11.92 -6.99
C ASN A 233 17.05 11.88 -8.28
N GLU A 234 17.68 12.00 -9.44
CA GLU A 234 17.05 12.01 -10.75
C GLU A 234 16.25 10.73 -11.03
N GLN A 235 16.71 9.58 -10.54
CA GLN A 235 15.96 8.33 -10.66
C GLN A 235 14.65 8.36 -9.88
N TYR A 236 14.65 8.94 -8.67
CA TYR A 236 13.42 9.18 -7.91
C TYR A 236 12.45 10.07 -8.70
N GLU A 237 12.96 11.19 -9.25
CA GLU A 237 12.14 12.17 -9.98
C GLU A 237 11.56 11.59 -11.27
N TYR A 238 12.31 10.72 -11.97
CA TYR A 238 11.80 10.01 -13.12
C TYR A 238 10.73 8.98 -12.73
N ILE A 239 11.05 8.10 -11.77
CA ILE A 239 10.14 7.04 -11.30
C ILE A 239 8.85 7.65 -10.75
N ARG A 240 8.97 8.70 -9.95
CA ARG A 240 7.86 9.42 -9.29
C ARG A 240 7.58 10.74 -9.97
N HIS A 241 7.33 10.69 -11.29
CA HIS A 241 7.14 11.87 -12.11
C HIS A 241 6.26 12.95 -11.45
N GLY A 242 6.86 14.11 -11.19
CA GLY A 242 6.27 15.23 -10.43
C GLY A 242 6.66 15.26 -8.96
N GLY A 243 7.45 14.30 -8.48
CA GLY A 243 8.19 14.39 -7.22
C GLY A 243 9.49 15.18 -7.43
N ILE A 244 9.97 15.82 -6.37
CA ILE A 244 11.24 16.53 -6.31
C ILE A 244 12.03 15.93 -5.16
N TRP A 245 13.24 15.44 -5.42
CA TRP A 245 14.05 14.72 -4.43
C TRP A 245 14.40 15.57 -3.22
N ASN A 246 14.84 16.78 -3.42
CA ASN A 246 15.20 17.69 -2.34
C ASN A 246 14.01 18.02 -1.43
N ASP A 247 12.80 18.15 -1.99
CA ASP A 247 11.59 18.36 -1.20
C ASP A 247 11.24 17.11 -0.39
N PHE A 248 11.40 15.93 -0.98
CA PHE A 248 11.20 14.66 -0.30
C PHE A 248 12.13 14.52 0.92
N GLU A 249 13.44 14.80 0.77
CA GLU A 249 14.42 14.73 1.87
C GLU A 249 14.08 15.73 2.99
N LYS A 250 13.73 16.96 2.62
CA LYS A 250 13.29 17.99 3.57
C LYS A 250 12.04 17.53 4.34
N ASN A 251 11.05 17.01 3.63
CA ASN A 251 9.81 16.54 4.24
C ASN A 251 10.03 15.31 5.12
N LEU A 252 10.96 14.42 4.75
CA LEU A 252 11.35 13.26 5.56
C LEU A 252 11.99 13.72 6.88
N SER A 253 12.81 14.76 6.85
CA SER A 253 13.39 15.34 8.06
C SER A 253 12.30 15.87 8.99
N VAL A 254 11.30 16.56 8.45
CA VAL A 254 10.17 17.08 9.23
C VAL A 254 9.39 15.96 9.96
N ILE A 255 9.07 14.84 9.28
CA ILE A 255 8.34 13.74 9.97
C ILE A 255 9.22 13.00 11.00
N LYS A 256 10.54 13.01 10.85
CA LYS A 256 11.47 12.42 11.82
C LYS A 256 11.52 13.18 13.15
N GLU A 257 11.21 14.46 13.19
CA GLU A 257 11.22 15.27 14.41
C GLU A 257 10.19 14.78 15.43
N ASN A 258 9.10 14.17 14.97
CA ASN A 258 8.10 13.59 15.85
C ASN A 258 8.48 12.15 16.23
N VAL A 259 9.21 12.00 17.34
CA VAL A 259 9.74 10.71 17.82
C VAL A 259 8.66 9.70 18.25
N SER A 260 7.42 10.13 18.42
CA SER A 260 6.30 9.22 18.74
C SER A 260 5.76 8.51 17.49
N HIS A 261 6.04 9.04 16.30
CA HIS A 261 5.58 8.47 15.05
C HIS A 261 6.51 7.36 14.55
N LYS A 262 5.92 6.31 13.98
CA LYS A 262 6.68 5.28 13.26
C LYS A 262 6.83 5.69 11.80
N ILE A 263 7.99 5.40 11.20
CA ILE A 263 8.25 5.62 9.78
C ILE A 263 8.72 4.32 9.17
N SER A 264 8.08 3.91 8.08
CA SER A 264 8.53 2.82 7.21
C SER A 264 8.54 3.24 5.75
N PHE A 265 9.44 2.67 4.98
CA PHE A 265 9.55 2.87 3.55
C PHE A 265 8.89 1.72 2.81
N ASN A 266 7.93 2.04 1.94
CA ASN A 266 7.33 1.08 1.02
C ASN A 266 8.06 1.17 -0.31
N MET A 267 8.78 0.13 -0.67
CA MET A 267 9.70 0.10 -1.80
C MET A 267 9.30 -1.02 -2.78
N LEU A 268 9.08 -0.66 -4.04
CA LEU A 268 8.89 -1.63 -5.11
C LEU A 268 10.20 -1.89 -5.83
N TYR A 269 10.50 -3.18 -6.06
CA TYR A 269 11.66 -3.61 -6.83
C TYR A 269 11.26 -3.95 -8.26
N PHE A 270 11.89 -3.30 -9.22
CA PHE A 270 11.55 -3.43 -10.63
C PHE A 270 12.70 -2.98 -11.54
N VAL A 271 12.48 -2.99 -12.85
CA VAL A 271 13.53 -2.79 -13.85
C VAL A 271 14.26 -1.43 -13.73
N LEU A 272 13.62 -0.37 -13.23
CA LEU A 272 14.30 0.94 -13.15
C LEU A 272 15.19 1.11 -11.91
N ASN A 273 15.00 0.30 -10.88
CA ASN A 273 15.84 0.37 -9.69
C ASN A 273 16.61 -0.93 -9.39
N TYR A 274 16.76 -1.79 -10.41
CA TYR A 274 17.36 -3.12 -10.23
C TYR A 274 18.78 -3.08 -9.64
N LEU A 275 19.54 -2.03 -9.90
CA LEU A 275 20.86 -1.80 -9.31
C LEU A 275 20.84 -0.88 -8.09
N SER A 276 20.04 0.20 -8.15
CA SER A 276 20.11 1.30 -7.17
C SER A 276 19.34 1.04 -5.88
N ILE A 277 18.52 -0.01 -5.79
CA ILE A 277 17.73 -0.30 -4.59
C ILE A 277 18.59 -0.50 -3.33
N PHE A 278 19.75 -1.16 -3.46
CA PHE A 278 20.68 -1.41 -2.35
C PHE A 278 21.33 -0.12 -1.83
N GLU A 279 21.67 0.79 -2.76
CA GLU A 279 22.21 2.11 -2.43
C GLU A 279 21.14 2.97 -1.75
N CYS A 280 19.93 2.94 -2.25
CA CYS A 280 18.78 3.64 -1.68
C CYS A 280 18.52 3.18 -0.22
N ILE A 281 18.52 1.88 0.04
CA ILE A 281 18.40 1.33 1.40
C ILE A 281 19.58 1.77 2.27
N SER A 282 20.81 1.74 1.74
CA SER A 282 22.01 2.15 2.46
C SER A 282 21.98 3.64 2.80
N TYR A 283 21.48 4.47 1.90
CA TYR A 283 21.27 5.89 2.16
C TYR A 283 20.32 6.12 3.33
N PHE A 284 19.16 5.50 3.36
CA PHE A 284 18.22 5.68 4.49
C PHE A 284 18.78 5.10 5.80
N ARG A 285 19.59 4.03 5.75
CA ARG A 285 20.31 3.56 6.92
C ARG A 285 21.30 4.62 7.47
N SER A 286 22.01 5.33 6.59
CA SER A 286 22.91 6.42 7.01
C SER A 286 22.17 7.57 7.68
N LEU A 287 20.89 7.75 7.36
CA LEU A 287 19.99 8.68 8.04
C LEU A 287 19.46 8.16 9.39
N GLY A 288 19.88 6.95 9.83
CA GLY A 288 19.50 6.37 11.11
C GLY A 288 18.24 5.50 11.10
N PHE A 289 17.69 5.14 9.93
CA PHE A 289 16.58 4.20 9.85
C PHE A 289 17.05 2.76 9.98
N GLY A 290 16.41 1.99 10.86
CA GLY A 290 16.73 0.59 11.08
C GLY A 290 16.18 -0.33 9.97
N ASN A 291 16.70 -1.56 9.91
CA ASN A 291 16.32 -2.54 8.88
C ASN A 291 14.82 -2.92 8.89
N ASN A 292 14.15 -2.75 10.02
CA ASN A 292 12.70 -2.96 10.15
C ASN A 292 11.87 -1.74 9.67
N SER A 293 12.51 -0.71 9.12
CA SER A 293 11.82 0.39 8.44
C SER A 293 11.60 0.13 6.96
N PHE A 294 12.13 -0.94 6.37
CA PHE A 294 12.05 -1.20 4.93
C PHE A 294 11.11 -2.34 4.61
N VAL A 295 10.08 -2.05 3.83
CA VAL A 295 9.13 -3.02 3.26
C VAL A 295 9.41 -3.09 1.76
N LEU A 296 10.10 -4.13 1.33
CA LEU A 296 10.49 -4.32 -0.06
C LEU A 296 9.65 -5.44 -0.68
N GLY A 297 9.15 -5.21 -1.89
CA GLY A 297 8.45 -6.23 -2.67
C GLY A 297 8.66 -6.07 -4.17
N PRO A 298 8.52 -7.14 -4.97
CA PRO A 298 8.62 -7.06 -6.41
C PRO A 298 7.41 -6.35 -7.01
N LEU A 299 7.63 -5.63 -8.12
CA LEU A 299 6.57 -5.07 -8.95
C LEU A 299 6.06 -6.14 -9.92
N TYR A 300 4.78 -6.51 -9.78
CA TYR A 300 4.15 -7.50 -10.67
C TYR A 300 3.56 -6.85 -11.93
N THR A 301 3.00 -5.66 -11.80
CA THR A 301 2.35 -4.91 -12.89
C THR A 301 2.70 -3.42 -12.83
N PRO A 302 2.89 -2.75 -13.99
CA PRO A 302 2.76 -3.27 -15.35
C PRO A 302 3.92 -4.21 -15.73
N GLU A 303 3.64 -5.24 -16.52
CA GLU A 303 4.63 -6.23 -16.99
C GLU A 303 5.83 -5.61 -17.71
N SER A 304 5.61 -4.50 -18.40
CA SER A 304 6.66 -3.76 -19.10
C SER A 304 7.74 -3.19 -18.18
N LEU A 305 7.44 -3.02 -16.90
CA LEU A 305 8.40 -2.54 -15.89
C LEU A 305 8.90 -3.66 -14.97
N ASN A 306 8.55 -4.91 -15.28
CA ASN A 306 8.96 -6.05 -14.48
C ASN A 306 10.48 -6.29 -14.59
N VAL A 307 11.14 -6.53 -13.47
CA VAL A 307 12.58 -6.83 -13.44
C VAL A 307 12.93 -8.11 -14.22
N LEU A 308 11.99 -9.05 -14.32
CA LEU A 308 12.18 -10.31 -15.04
C LEU A 308 12.30 -10.15 -16.57
N ASN A 309 12.04 -8.95 -17.12
CA ASN A 309 12.37 -8.65 -18.51
C ASN A 309 13.88 -8.60 -18.78
N LEU A 310 14.72 -8.41 -17.76
CA LEU A 310 16.18 -8.33 -17.93
C LEU A 310 16.78 -9.65 -18.41
N PRO A 311 17.96 -9.62 -19.08
CA PRO A 311 18.68 -10.81 -19.51
C PRO A 311 18.95 -11.79 -18.37
N ASP A 312 19.03 -13.09 -18.70
CA ASP A 312 19.24 -14.15 -17.69
C ASP A 312 20.53 -13.98 -16.90
N GLU A 313 21.57 -13.46 -17.51
CA GLU A 313 22.84 -13.19 -16.86
C GLU A 313 22.71 -12.14 -15.76
N ILE A 314 21.97 -11.07 -16.05
CA ILE A 314 21.66 -10.02 -15.08
C ILE A 314 20.79 -10.59 -13.95
N ILE A 315 19.76 -11.37 -14.27
CA ILE A 315 18.91 -12.01 -13.26
C ILE A 315 19.74 -12.90 -12.32
N LYS A 316 20.67 -13.70 -12.84
CA LYS A 316 21.58 -14.54 -12.02
C LYS A 316 22.49 -13.70 -11.11
N ASP A 317 23.01 -12.58 -11.60
CA ASP A 317 23.79 -11.66 -10.76
C ASP A 317 22.93 -11.08 -9.65
N LEU A 318 21.72 -10.63 -9.96
CA LEU A 318 20.76 -10.12 -8.98
C LEU A 318 20.41 -11.17 -7.92
N GLN A 319 20.13 -12.41 -8.33
CA GLN A 319 19.90 -13.53 -7.40
C GLN A 319 21.06 -13.69 -6.43
N SER A 320 22.31 -13.68 -6.95
CA SER A 320 23.52 -13.73 -6.11
C SER A 320 23.64 -12.55 -5.15
N ARG A 321 23.32 -11.33 -5.60
CA ARG A 321 23.35 -10.12 -4.77
C ARG A 321 22.31 -10.18 -3.66
N PHE A 322 21.08 -10.56 -3.95
CA PHE A 322 20.04 -10.72 -2.94
C PHE A 322 20.40 -11.80 -1.92
N GLN A 323 20.95 -12.94 -2.37
CA GLN A 323 21.41 -13.99 -1.46
C GLN A 323 22.50 -13.47 -0.50
N LYS A 324 23.48 -12.72 -1.00
CA LYS A 324 24.52 -12.10 -0.15
C LYS A 324 23.93 -11.15 0.89
N GLU A 325 22.89 -10.38 0.54
CA GLU A 325 22.22 -9.49 1.50
C GLU A 325 21.41 -10.28 2.55
N ILE A 326 20.77 -11.38 2.16
CA ILE A 326 20.05 -12.30 3.07
C ILE A 326 21.04 -12.93 4.07
N ASP A 327 22.20 -13.37 3.61
CA ASP A 327 23.22 -14.02 4.44
C ASP A 327 23.77 -13.09 5.55
N LYS A 328 23.69 -11.77 5.36
CA LYS A 328 24.03 -10.77 6.38
C LYS A 328 23.00 -10.69 7.51
N LYS A 329 21.86 -11.37 7.42
CA LYS A 329 20.74 -11.36 8.38
C LYS A 329 20.30 -9.93 8.74
N PRO A 330 19.86 -9.13 7.77
CA PRO A 330 19.68 -7.68 7.91
C PRO A 330 18.53 -7.26 8.84
N GLY A 331 17.92 -8.18 9.55
CA GLY A 331 16.73 -7.93 10.34
C GLY A 331 15.45 -8.29 9.58
N PHE A 332 14.37 -8.49 10.32
CA PHE A 332 13.24 -9.29 9.87
C PHE A 332 12.51 -8.75 8.64
N LEU A 333 12.08 -7.46 8.64
CA LEU A 333 11.29 -6.94 7.50
C LEU A 333 12.09 -6.86 6.22
N LEU A 334 13.33 -6.37 6.31
CA LEU A 334 14.18 -6.26 5.14
C LEU A 334 14.61 -7.63 4.62
N GLN A 335 14.91 -8.59 5.52
CA GLN A 335 15.20 -9.96 5.14
C GLN A 335 14.04 -10.60 4.38
N ASN A 336 12.81 -10.48 4.90
CA ASN A 336 11.62 -10.96 4.18
C ASN A 336 11.47 -10.29 2.80
N GLY A 337 11.76 -8.99 2.71
CA GLY A 337 11.72 -8.27 1.44
C GLY A 337 12.71 -8.87 0.43
N TYR A 338 13.94 -9.10 0.85
CA TYR A 338 14.96 -9.72 0.01
C TYR A 338 14.62 -11.15 -0.39
N GLU A 339 14.13 -11.98 0.56
CA GLU A 339 13.68 -13.35 0.29
C GLU A 339 12.52 -13.38 -0.71
N ASN A 340 11.55 -12.45 -0.60
CA ASN A 340 10.44 -12.33 -1.54
C ASN A 340 10.90 -11.96 -2.95
N VAL A 341 11.83 -10.99 -3.05
CA VAL A 341 12.41 -10.62 -4.34
C VAL A 341 13.21 -11.76 -4.92
N LEU A 342 14.07 -12.42 -4.13
CA LEU A 342 14.87 -13.56 -4.58
C LEU A 342 13.97 -14.70 -5.08
N LYS A 343 12.89 -15.02 -4.35
CA LYS A 343 11.91 -16.01 -4.80
C LYS A 343 11.28 -15.59 -6.13
N TYR A 344 10.91 -14.32 -6.26
CA TYR A 344 10.31 -13.78 -7.48
C TYR A 344 11.27 -13.85 -8.67
N LEU A 345 12.56 -13.58 -8.49
CA LEU A 345 13.58 -13.68 -9.54
C LEU A 345 13.78 -15.12 -10.06
N ASN A 346 13.22 -16.14 -9.39
CA ASN A 346 13.20 -17.54 -9.84
C ASN A 346 11.87 -17.95 -10.50
N GLU A 347 10.89 -17.06 -10.61
CA GLU A 347 9.62 -17.38 -11.25
C GLU A 347 9.79 -17.39 -12.79
N PRO A 348 9.08 -18.28 -13.51
CA PRO A 348 9.06 -18.25 -14.96
C PRO A 348 8.37 -16.97 -15.44
N PHE A 349 8.94 -16.35 -16.47
CA PHE A 349 8.41 -15.12 -17.05
C PHE A 349 8.62 -15.07 -18.56
N ASP A 350 7.62 -14.59 -19.27
CA ASP A 350 7.72 -14.33 -20.71
C ASP A 350 8.41 -12.96 -20.94
N LYS A 351 9.72 -13.02 -21.17
CA LYS A 351 10.59 -11.84 -21.27
C LYS A 351 10.37 -11.08 -22.56
N ASP A 352 10.28 -9.76 -22.43
CA ASP A 352 10.22 -8.86 -23.59
C ASP A 352 10.87 -7.50 -23.25
N LEU A 353 12.17 -7.40 -23.50
CA LEU A 353 12.93 -6.17 -23.35
C LEU A 353 12.41 -5.02 -24.24
N ASN A 354 11.89 -5.34 -25.44
CA ASN A 354 11.30 -4.33 -26.32
C ASN A 354 10.06 -3.70 -25.69
N ARG A 355 9.29 -4.48 -24.92
CA ARG A 355 8.13 -3.96 -24.16
C ARG A 355 8.59 -2.91 -23.14
N THR A 356 9.67 -3.15 -22.42
CA THR A 356 10.26 -2.17 -21.51
C THR A 356 10.75 -0.93 -22.25
N TYR A 357 11.55 -1.11 -23.31
CA TYR A 357 12.06 -0.01 -24.12
C TYR A 357 10.94 0.88 -24.68
N ASN A 358 9.94 0.29 -25.31
CA ASN A 358 8.82 1.03 -25.90
C ASN A 358 7.99 1.77 -24.85
N THR A 359 7.82 1.17 -23.67
CA THR A 359 7.14 1.82 -22.54
C THR A 359 7.89 3.07 -22.09
N LEU A 360 9.20 2.98 -21.90
CA LEU A 360 10.04 4.11 -21.49
C LEU A 360 10.05 5.21 -22.56
N LYS A 361 10.25 4.87 -23.84
CA LYS A 361 10.20 5.87 -24.94
C LYS A 361 8.85 6.56 -25.04
N THR A 362 7.75 5.82 -24.84
CA THR A 362 6.40 6.41 -24.83
C THR A 362 6.23 7.39 -23.65
N MET A 363 6.73 7.04 -22.46
CA MET A 363 6.72 7.92 -21.29
C MET A 363 7.57 9.17 -21.53
N ASP A 364 8.78 9.00 -22.08
CA ASP A 364 9.69 10.10 -22.36
C ASP A 364 9.08 11.12 -23.33
N GLN A 365 8.50 10.65 -24.44
CA GLN A 365 7.80 11.52 -25.40
C GLN A 365 6.65 12.29 -24.75
N ARG A 366 5.86 11.62 -23.91
CA ARG A 366 4.70 12.24 -23.26
C ARG A 366 5.08 13.25 -22.20
N ARG A 367 6.17 13.00 -21.47
CA ARG A 367 6.61 13.76 -20.29
C ARG A 367 7.75 14.71 -20.58
N ASN A 368 8.29 14.69 -21.77
CA ASN A 368 9.52 15.40 -22.15
C ASN A 368 10.68 15.07 -21.19
N THR A 369 10.89 13.78 -20.96
CA THR A 369 11.96 13.22 -20.11
C THR A 369 12.93 12.39 -20.96
N ASN A 370 14.04 11.94 -20.37
CA ASN A 370 15.03 11.11 -21.03
C ASN A 370 15.47 9.96 -20.11
N SER A 371 14.80 8.80 -20.24
CA SER A 371 15.11 7.62 -19.46
C SER A 371 16.50 7.05 -19.70
N GLU A 372 17.03 7.21 -20.93
CA GLU A 372 18.37 6.75 -21.29
C GLU A 372 19.45 7.50 -20.49
N GLN A 373 19.27 8.81 -20.32
CA GLN A 373 20.17 9.63 -19.49
C GLN A 373 20.08 9.26 -18.00
N VAL A 374 18.89 8.99 -17.49
CA VAL A 374 18.65 8.69 -16.07
C VAL A 374 19.05 7.25 -15.71
N PHE A 375 18.89 6.31 -16.65
CA PHE A 375 19.18 4.88 -16.46
C PHE A 375 20.15 4.31 -17.49
N PRO A 376 21.38 4.86 -17.62
CA PRO A 376 22.31 4.48 -18.70
C PRO A 376 22.71 3.01 -18.66
N GLN A 377 22.76 2.38 -17.47
CA GLN A 377 23.07 0.96 -17.35
C GLN A 377 21.94 0.08 -17.91
N LEU A 378 20.68 0.44 -17.64
CA LEU A 378 19.55 -0.27 -18.19
C LEU A 378 19.55 -0.21 -19.72
N TYR A 379 19.90 0.94 -20.31
CA TYR A 379 19.93 1.09 -21.76
C TYR A 379 21.03 0.26 -22.45
N LYS A 380 22.12 -0.06 -21.76
CA LYS A 380 23.09 -1.04 -22.24
C LYS A 380 22.48 -2.44 -22.39
N GLU A 381 21.60 -2.82 -21.48
CA GLU A 381 20.90 -4.10 -21.54
C GLU A 381 19.74 -4.10 -22.57
N LEU A 382 19.10 -2.94 -22.76
CA LEU A 382 17.97 -2.79 -23.71
C LEU A 382 18.41 -2.74 -25.18
N LEU A 383 19.63 -2.26 -25.44
CA LEU A 383 20.12 -2.03 -26.80
C LEU A 383 21.15 -3.09 -27.24
N GLY A 384 21.58 -3.98 -26.34
CA GLY A 384 22.47 -5.14 -26.64
C GLY A 384 23.87 -4.73 -26.85
#